data_56959f8db8e93f2e52f6f32ada91deb6
#
_entry.id   56959f8db8e93f2e52f6f32ada91deb6
#
_cell.length_a   1.000
_cell.length_b   1.000
_cell.length_c   1.000
_cell.angle_alpha   90.00
_cell.angle_beta   90.00
_cell.angle_gamma   90.00
#
_symmetry.space_group_name_H-M   'P 1'
#
loop_
_entity.id
_entity.type
_entity.pdbx_description
1 polymer ?
#
loop_
_entity_poly.entity_id
_entity_poly.type
_entity_poly.pdbx_seq_one_letter_code
_entity_poly.pdbx_strand_id
1 'polypeptide(L)'
;MRRRTFLQMAALGTASLALPRGAQGMGEASRITIGQIEHGGRWNPRPSALRRLSWELAQRTSIDAGGDGISLRLSGPAVHTHPFLYLAGDGAMPPFPDADLGVLRRHLQYGGFLLVDAADGSDGTGFDASARRELQRLLPASPLTRIPREHVLYKSFYLLDHQGGRVLVHPWLEGQFVNGRLAVVYSQNDLGGAWARGQLGDWEYDCSPGGEPQRETAFRLGVNLAMYALCTDYKDDAVHLPFILRRRS
;
A
#
# COMPACT_ATOMS: atom_id res chain seq x y z
N MET A 1 60.93 3.94 -67.47
CA MET A 1 60.50 3.20 -66.31
C MET A 1 60.40 4.18 -65.09
N ARG A 2 59.30 4.73 -64.84
CA ARG A 2 59.12 5.69 -63.70
C ARG A 2 57.90 5.27 -62.90
N ARG A 3 58.14 4.86 -61.59
CA ARG A 3 57.15 4.58 -60.62
C ARG A 3 56.63 5.90 -60.05
N ARG A 4 55.37 6.19 -60.21
CA ARG A 4 54.70 7.30 -59.54
C ARG A 4 53.97 6.77 -58.28
N THR A 5 54.47 7.17 -57.13
CA THR A 5 53.89 6.91 -55.85
C THR A 5 52.71 7.86 -55.63
N PHE A 6 51.53 7.31 -55.48
CA PHE A 6 50.33 8.09 -55.14
C PHE A 6 50.16 8.07 -53.62
N LEU A 7 50.41 9.19 -52.97
CA LEU A 7 50.09 9.39 -51.57
C LEU A 7 48.59 9.69 -51.45
N GLN A 8 47.84 8.74 -50.89
CA GLN A 8 46.48 9.00 -50.47
C GLN A 8 46.50 9.42 -48.98
N MET A 9 46.14 10.69 -48.72
CA MET A 9 45.83 11.17 -47.38
C MET A 9 44.51 10.55 -46.93
N ALA A 10 44.55 9.66 -45.93
CA ALA A 10 43.39 9.21 -45.22
C ALA A 10 43.06 10.24 -44.14
N ALA A 11 41.98 11.00 -44.37
CA ALA A 11 41.39 11.84 -43.31
C ALA A 11 40.67 10.93 -42.30
N LEU A 12 41.23 10.78 -41.13
CA LEU A 12 40.56 10.17 -39.98
C LEU A 12 39.49 11.11 -39.45
N GLY A 13 38.27 10.91 -39.90
CA GLY A 13 37.08 11.47 -39.28
C GLY A 13 36.83 10.81 -37.92
N THR A 14 37.15 11.49 -36.86
CA THR A 14 36.71 11.08 -35.50
C THR A 14 35.19 11.28 -35.38
N ALA A 15 34.44 10.23 -35.70
CA ALA A 15 33.04 10.17 -35.33
C ALA A 15 32.96 10.08 -33.82
N SER A 16 32.76 11.23 -33.16
CA SER A 16 32.32 11.27 -31.75
C SER A 16 30.97 10.58 -31.67
N LEU A 17 30.96 9.32 -31.25
CA LEU A 17 29.77 8.65 -30.76
C LEU A 17 29.30 9.45 -29.54
N ALA A 18 28.35 10.34 -29.74
CA ALA A 18 27.55 10.93 -28.71
C ALA A 18 26.73 9.78 -28.08
N LEU A 19 27.30 9.16 -27.06
CA LEU A 19 26.52 8.31 -26.16
C LEU A 19 25.32 9.15 -25.69
N PRO A 20 24.08 8.65 -25.84
CA PRO A 20 22.95 9.36 -25.26
C PRO A 20 23.26 9.52 -23.79
N ARG A 21 23.38 10.77 -23.36
CA ARG A 21 23.50 11.11 -21.94
C ARG A 21 22.31 10.48 -21.25
N GLY A 22 22.67 9.51 -20.44
CA GLY A 22 21.84 8.62 -19.71
C GLY A 22 20.49 9.18 -19.31
N ALA A 23 19.54 8.33 -19.31
CA ALA A 23 18.41 8.43 -18.45
C ALA A 23 18.88 8.86 -17.04
N GLN A 24 19.03 10.16 -16.83
CA GLN A 24 19.16 10.71 -15.50
C GLN A 24 17.85 10.40 -14.81
N GLY A 25 17.95 9.42 -13.97
CA GLY A 25 17.15 9.16 -12.82
C GLY A 25 15.71 9.65 -12.83
N MET A 26 14.80 8.75 -13.07
CA MET A 26 13.51 8.76 -12.39
C MET A 26 13.71 8.47 -10.87
N GLY A 27 14.81 8.97 -10.26
CA GLY A 27 15.31 8.51 -8.97
C GLY A 27 14.54 9.04 -7.77
N GLU A 28 14.11 10.30 -7.74
CA GLU A 28 13.36 10.82 -6.58
C GLU A 28 11.86 10.96 -6.84
N ALA A 29 11.46 11.20 -8.09
CA ALA A 29 10.05 11.33 -8.46
C ALA A 29 9.28 9.99 -8.49
N SER A 30 9.98 8.85 -8.46
CA SER A 30 9.37 7.51 -8.49
C SER A 30 9.39 6.80 -7.14
N ARG A 31 9.97 7.42 -6.10
CA ARG A 31 9.96 6.82 -4.76
C ARG A 31 8.57 6.89 -4.14
N ILE A 32 8.05 5.74 -3.78
CA ILE A 32 6.73 5.62 -3.16
C ILE A 32 6.87 5.84 -1.66
N THR A 33 6.04 6.74 -1.14
CA THR A 33 5.90 6.98 0.29
C THR A 33 4.46 6.74 0.70
N ILE A 34 4.24 5.97 1.75
CA ILE A 34 2.90 5.70 2.31
C ILE A 34 2.43 6.94 3.06
N GLY A 35 1.23 7.42 2.72
CA GLY A 35 0.60 8.54 3.40
C GLY A 35 -0.19 8.08 4.62
N GLN A 36 0.22 8.46 5.83
CA GLN A 36 -0.51 8.14 7.05
C GLN A 36 -1.50 9.24 7.41
N ILE A 37 -2.79 8.90 7.49
CA ILE A 37 -3.85 9.85 7.75
C ILE A 37 -3.88 10.20 9.24
N GLU A 38 -3.77 11.51 9.54
CA GLU A 38 -4.02 12.06 10.88
C GLU A 38 -5.52 12.19 11.13
N HIS A 39 -5.96 11.73 12.30
CA HIS A 39 -7.33 11.94 12.80
C HIS A 39 -7.29 12.46 14.24
N GLY A 40 -8.42 12.88 14.77
CA GLY A 40 -8.48 13.50 16.11
C GLY A 40 -8.27 12.58 17.31
N GLY A 41 -8.04 11.26 17.07
CA GLY A 41 -7.68 10.28 18.08
C GLY A 41 -6.18 9.93 18.04
N ARG A 42 -5.81 8.76 18.57
CA ARG A 42 -4.44 8.23 18.50
C ARG A 42 -4.20 7.59 17.12
N TRP A 43 -3.83 8.42 16.14
CA TRP A 43 -3.72 8.07 14.73
C TRP A 43 -2.40 7.38 14.36
N ASN A 44 -1.39 7.45 15.21
CA ASN A 44 -0.09 6.80 14.98
C ASN A 44 0.30 5.87 16.15
N PRO A 45 -0.45 4.80 16.38
CA PRO A 45 -0.19 3.88 17.48
C PRO A 45 1.07 3.02 17.29
N ARG A 46 1.60 2.93 16.04
CA ARG A 46 2.75 2.11 15.65
C ARG A 46 3.75 2.93 14.82
N PRO A 47 4.49 3.88 15.44
CA PRO A 47 5.29 4.87 14.69
C PRO A 47 6.38 4.28 13.79
N SER A 48 6.96 3.13 14.15
CA SER A 48 8.02 2.47 13.38
C SER A 48 7.51 1.56 12.26
N ALA A 49 6.20 1.27 12.22
CA ALA A 49 5.61 0.26 11.35
C ALA A 49 5.81 0.56 9.86
N LEU A 50 5.49 1.78 9.43
CA LEU A 50 5.56 2.16 8.01
C LEU A 50 7.01 2.21 7.50
N ARG A 51 7.96 2.66 8.33
CA ARG A 51 9.38 2.60 8.00
C ARG A 51 9.82 1.16 7.73
N ARG A 52 9.42 0.23 8.60
CA ARG A 52 9.78 -1.18 8.43
C ARG A 52 9.09 -1.79 7.22
N LEU A 53 7.80 -1.53 7.00
CA LEU A 53 7.09 -2.00 5.81
C LEU A 53 7.73 -1.46 4.52
N SER A 54 8.08 -0.18 4.46
CA SER A 54 8.76 0.44 3.31
C SER A 54 10.11 -0.23 3.03
N TRP A 55 10.87 -0.54 4.08
CA TRP A 55 12.12 -1.26 3.96
C TRP A 55 11.90 -2.69 3.39
N GLU A 56 10.91 -3.42 3.89
CA GLU A 56 10.57 -4.77 3.38
C GLU A 56 10.11 -4.72 1.91
N LEU A 57 9.34 -3.70 1.52
CA LEU A 57 8.96 -3.48 0.13
C LEU A 57 10.18 -3.31 -0.78
N ALA A 58 11.12 -2.46 -0.39
CA ALA A 58 12.36 -2.23 -1.15
C ALA A 58 13.26 -3.47 -1.23
N GLN A 59 13.27 -4.31 -0.19
CA GLN A 59 14.07 -5.54 -0.16
C GLN A 59 13.44 -6.69 -0.94
N ARG A 60 12.13 -6.77 -0.98
CA ARG A 60 11.40 -7.94 -1.53
C ARG A 60 10.86 -7.72 -2.94
N THR A 61 10.80 -6.47 -3.38
CA THR A 61 10.22 -6.10 -4.68
C THR A 61 11.13 -5.13 -5.44
N SER A 62 10.73 -4.75 -6.65
CA SER A 62 11.38 -3.68 -7.42
C SER A 62 10.83 -2.28 -7.10
N ILE A 63 9.94 -2.15 -6.12
CA ILE A 63 9.36 -0.86 -5.73
C ILE A 63 10.42 -0.06 -4.96
N ASP A 64 10.74 1.13 -5.43
CA ASP A 64 11.51 2.09 -4.64
C ASP A 64 10.59 2.71 -3.58
N ALA A 65 10.53 2.07 -2.43
CA ALA A 65 9.78 2.55 -1.27
C ALA A 65 10.76 3.02 -0.19
N GLY A 66 10.41 4.08 0.51
CA GLY A 66 11.31 4.56 1.56
C GLY A 66 10.70 5.56 2.52
N GLY A 67 11.38 5.70 3.67
CA GLY A 67 11.02 6.65 4.71
C GLY A 67 10.03 6.10 5.75
N ASP A 68 9.72 6.95 6.72
CA ASP A 68 8.86 6.65 7.87
C ASP A 68 7.36 6.74 7.57
N GLY A 69 7.00 6.92 6.29
CA GLY A 69 5.69 7.42 5.91
C GLY A 69 5.60 8.94 6.07
N ILE A 70 4.57 9.53 5.51
CA ILE A 70 4.29 10.97 5.64
C ILE A 70 2.94 11.15 6.31
N SER A 71 2.90 11.90 7.42
CA SER A 71 1.65 12.26 8.07
C SER A 71 0.87 13.25 7.22
N LEU A 72 -0.40 12.96 7.00
CA LEU A 72 -1.29 13.73 6.12
C LEU A 72 -2.59 14.08 6.84
N ARG A 73 -3.00 15.34 6.71
CA ARG A 73 -4.38 15.75 7.00
C ARG A 73 -5.21 15.68 5.73
N LEU A 74 -6.42 15.14 5.81
CA LEU A 74 -7.30 15.01 4.65
C LEU A 74 -7.66 16.36 4.01
N SER A 75 -7.68 17.44 4.80
CA SER A 75 -7.85 18.82 4.29
C SER A 75 -6.64 19.34 3.50
N GLY A 76 -5.48 18.65 3.54
CA GLY A 76 -4.27 19.08 2.87
C GLY A 76 -4.21 18.64 1.39
N PRO A 77 -3.39 19.35 0.57
CA PRO A 77 -3.27 19.04 -0.85
C PRO A 77 -2.49 17.73 -1.12
N ALA A 78 -1.69 17.27 -0.18
CA ALA A 78 -0.78 16.14 -0.36
C ALA A 78 -1.47 14.77 -0.43
N VAL A 79 -2.75 14.66 -0.09
CA VAL A 79 -3.50 13.39 -0.12
C VAL A 79 -3.44 12.73 -1.50
N HIS A 80 -3.56 13.52 -2.57
CA HIS A 80 -3.60 13.00 -3.94
C HIS A 80 -2.22 12.61 -4.51
N THR A 81 -1.13 12.97 -3.84
CA THR A 81 0.23 12.60 -4.27
C THR A 81 0.70 11.25 -3.73
N HIS A 82 -0.07 10.66 -2.80
CA HIS A 82 0.25 9.37 -2.18
C HIS A 82 -0.79 8.33 -2.58
N PRO A 83 -0.51 7.45 -3.54
CA PRO A 83 -1.47 6.45 -4.02
C PRO A 83 -1.88 5.45 -2.95
N PHE A 84 -1.01 5.19 -1.96
CA PHE A 84 -1.28 4.30 -0.84
C PHE A 84 -1.42 5.13 0.45
N LEU A 85 -2.63 5.15 1.00
CA LEU A 85 -2.94 5.77 2.27
C LEU A 85 -3.12 4.71 3.37
N TYR A 86 -2.71 5.06 4.58
CA TYR A 86 -2.83 4.24 5.79
C TYR A 86 -3.57 5.01 6.87
N LEU A 87 -4.62 4.43 7.41
CA LEU A 87 -5.40 4.93 8.53
C LEU A 87 -5.36 3.92 9.66
N ALA A 88 -4.75 4.26 10.79
CA ALA A 88 -4.68 3.38 11.94
C ALA A 88 -5.12 4.08 13.22
N GLY A 89 -5.54 3.30 14.20
CA GLY A 89 -5.88 3.81 15.53
C GLY A 89 -5.98 2.69 16.55
N ASP A 90 -5.79 3.02 17.83
CA ASP A 90 -5.86 2.08 18.95
C ASP A 90 -6.92 2.49 19.98
N GLY A 91 -7.98 3.10 19.51
CA GLY A 91 -9.13 3.54 20.30
C GLY A 91 -10.09 4.36 19.44
N ALA A 92 -11.22 4.74 20.01
CA ALA A 92 -12.23 5.49 19.30
C ALA A 92 -11.68 6.78 18.71
N MET A 93 -12.04 7.08 17.47
CA MET A 93 -11.72 8.33 16.80
C MET A 93 -12.97 9.19 16.59
N PRO A 94 -12.85 10.53 16.65
CA PRO A 94 -13.94 11.43 16.31
C PRO A 94 -14.29 11.31 14.83
N PRO A 95 -15.52 11.68 14.42
CA PRO A 95 -15.91 11.67 13.04
C PRO A 95 -15.09 12.66 12.21
N PHE A 96 -14.76 12.28 11.00
CA PHE A 96 -14.16 13.20 10.02
C PHE A 96 -15.19 14.25 9.57
N PRO A 97 -14.74 15.49 9.32
CA PRO A 97 -15.54 16.46 8.60
C PRO A 97 -16.00 15.93 7.23
N ASP A 98 -17.20 16.27 6.78
CA ASP A 98 -17.71 15.81 5.48
C ASP A 98 -16.84 16.28 4.30
N ALA A 99 -16.22 17.44 4.41
CA ALA A 99 -15.28 17.95 3.42
C ALA A 99 -14.06 17.02 3.28
N ASP A 100 -13.52 16.52 4.39
CA ASP A 100 -12.38 15.61 4.43
C ASP A 100 -12.74 14.24 3.82
N LEU A 101 -13.93 13.70 4.16
CA LEU A 101 -14.46 12.49 3.51
C LEU A 101 -14.66 12.71 2.01
N GLY A 102 -15.04 13.92 1.59
CA GLY A 102 -15.13 14.29 0.17
C GLY A 102 -13.79 14.23 -0.55
N VAL A 103 -12.70 14.67 0.09
CA VAL A 103 -11.34 14.57 -0.45
C VAL A 103 -10.92 13.10 -0.58
N LEU A 104 -11.11 12.32 0.49
CA LEU A 104 -10.74 10.90 0.50
C LEU A 104 -11.55 10.10 -0.53
N ARG A 105 -12.86 10.38 -0.67
CA ARG A 105 -13.71 9.74 -1.68
C ARG A 105 -13.20 9.99 -3.09
N ARG A 106 -12.84 11.23 -3.43
CA ARG A 106 -12.25 11.57 -4.73
C ARG A 106 -10.92 10.85 -4.94
N HIS A 107 -10.06 10.81 -3.92
CA HIS A 107 -8.81 10.07 -3.98
C HIS A 107 -9.04 8.60 -4.38
N LEU A 108 -9.97 7.91 -3.73
CA LEU A 108 -10.31 6.52 -4.03
C LEU A 108 -10.94 6.36 -5.43
N GLN A 109 -11.76 7.31 -5.87
CA GLN A 109 -12.36 7.29 -7.21
C GLN A 109 -11.33 7.44 -8.34
N TYR A 110 -10.26 8.17 -8.10
CA TYR A 110 -9.17 8.37 -9.06
C TYR A 110 -8.01 7.37 -8.95
N GLY A 111 -8.23 6.22 -8.34
CA GLY A 111 -7.26 5.13 -8.32
C GLY A 111 -6.48 4.99 -7.01
N GLY A 112 -6.65 5.89 -6.05
CA GLY A 112 -6.04 5.78 -4.73
C GLY A 112 -6.52 4.55 -3.94
N PHE A 113 -5.73 4.15 -2.96
CA PHE A 113 -5.98 3.00 -2.11
C PHE A 113 -5.88 3.38 -0.64
N LEU A 114 -6.74 2.81 0.20
CA LEU A 114 -6.75 3.01 1.64
C LEU A 114 -6.65 1.68 2.38
N LEU A 115 -5.61 1.53 3.18
CA LEU A 115 -5.54 0.50 4.22
C LEU A 115 -6.00 1.08 5.56
N VAL A 116 -6.98 0.46 6.18
CA VAL A 116 -7.43 0.76 7.54
C VAL A 116 -7.00 -0.37 8.46
N ASP A 117 -6.39 -0.05 9.61
CA ASP A 117 -5.81 -1.04 10.52
C ASP A 117 -6.16 -0.72 11.97
N ALA A 118 -6.91 -1.61 12.62
CA ALA A 118 -7.27 -1.50 14.03
C ALA A 118 -6.12 -2.01 14.90
N ALA A 119 -5.36 -1.09 15.47
CA ALA A 119 -4.20 -1.43 16.30
C ALA A 119 -4.57 -1.86 17.73
N ASP A 120 -5.80 -1.63 18.15
CA ASP A 120 -6.33 -2.08 19.44
C ASP A 120 -6.88 -3.52 19.41
N GLY A 121 -7.00 -4.11 18.21
CA GLY A 121 -7.60 -5.44 18.04
C GLY A 121 -9.06 -5.48 18.49
N SER A 122 -9.77 -4.35 18.44
CA SER A 122 -11.17 -4.25 18.86
C SER A 122 -12.11 -4.88 17.82
N ASP A 123 -13.25 -5.35 18.31
CA ASP A 123 -14.35 -5.86 17.50
C ASP A 123 -15.68 -5.27 18.01
N GLY A 124 -16.32 -4.47 17.19
CA GLY A 124 -17.56 -3.76 17.52
C GLY A 124 -17.41 -2.58 18.49
N THR A 125 -16.22 -2.29 18.98
CA THR A 125 -15.93 -1.20 19.95
C THR A 125 -14.72 -0.39 19.53
N GLY A 126 -14.27 0.58 20.32
CA GLY A 126 -13.01 1.30 20.15
C GLY A 126 -12.80 1.86 18.76
N PHE A 127 -11.66 1.53 18.14
CA PHE A 127 -11.35 1.95 16.79
C PHE A 127 -12.27 1.30 15.77
N ASP A 128 -12.61 0.01 15.93
CA ASP A 128 -13.47 -0.71 14.99
C ASP A 128 -14.82 -0.03 14.79
N ALA A 129 -15.52 0.30 15.88
CA ALA A 129 -16.82 0.99 15.78
C ALA A 129 -16.72 2.34 15.06
N SER A 130 -15.64 3.09 15.33
CA SER A 130 -15.40 4.39 14.69
C SER A 130 -15.04 4.24 13.22
N ALA A 131 -14.15 3.30 12.88
CA ALA A 131 -13.72 3.03 11.52
C ALA A 131 -14.91 2.60 10.65
N ARG A 132 -15.75 1.67 11.11
CA ARG A 132 -16.94 1.22 10.39
C ARG A 132 -17.92 2.36 10.12
N ARG A 133 -18.14 3.24 11.11
CA ARG A 133 -18.97 4.44 10.93
C ARG A 133 -18.42 5.34 9.83
N GLU A 134 -17.12 5.62 9.85
CA GLU A 134 -16.50 6.50 8.84
C GLU A 134 -16.45 5.86 7.46
N LEU A 135 -16.18 4.57 7.37
CA LEU A 135 -16.20 3.82 6.10
C LEU A 135 -17.60 3.79 5.48
N GLN A 136 -18.65 3.65 6.30
CA GLN A 136 -20.04 3.74 5.82
C GLN A 136 -20.37 5.15 5.29
N ARG A 137 -19.87 6.22 5.94
CA ARG A 137 -20.01 7.60 5.47
C ARG A 137 -19.16 7.89 4.22
N LEU A 138 -17.98 7.27 4.14
CA LEU A 138 -17.05 7.44 3.03
C LEU A 138 -17.64 6.91 1.72
N LEU A 139 -18.13 5.68 1.71
CA LEU A 139 -18.67 5.00 0.54
C LEU A 139 -20.04 4.35 0.87
N PRO A 140 -21.12 5.16 1.00
CA PRO A 140 -22.44 4.64 1.41
C PRO A 140 -23.02 3.58 0.48
N ALA A 141 -22.69 3.65 -0.82
CA ALA A 141 -23.14 2.68 -1.84
C ALA A 141 -22.31 1.39 -1.89
N SER A 142 -21.19 1.34 -1.16
CA SER A 142 -20.30 0.17 -1.11
C SER A 142 -20.10 -0.26 0.35
N PRO A 143 -20.98 -1.09 0.91
CA PRO A 143 -20.84 -1.55 2.29
C PRO A 143 -19.53 -2.31 2.47
N LEU A 144 -18.97 -2.24 3.69
CA LEU A 144 -17.81 -3.02 4.07
C LEU A 144 -18.17 -4.51 4.04
N THR A 145 -17.49 -5.28 3.22
CA THR A 145 -17.74 -6.72 3.03
C THR A 145 -16.46 -7.52 3.10
N ARG A 146 -16.58 -8.79 3.51
CA ARG A 146 -15.44 -9.71 3.52
C ARG A 146 -14.86 -9.87 2.12
N ILE A 147 -13.53 -9.72 2.00
CA ILE A 147 -12.81 -9.94 0.76
C ILE A 147 -12.73 -11.45 0.51
N PRO A 148 -13.21 -11.96 -0.64
CA PRO A 148 -13.12 -13.39 -0.98
C PRO A 148 -11.67 -13.88 -1.04
N ARG A 149 -11.41 -15.12 -0.66
CA ARG A 149 -10.04 -15.70 -0.67
C ARG A 149 -9.42 -15.77 -2.06
N GLU A 150 -10.27 -15.86 -3.09
CA GLU A 150 -9.87 -15.90 -4.50
C GLU A 150 -9.45 -14.54 -5.05
N HIS A 151 -9.69 -13.46 -4.29
CA HIS A 151 -9.39 -12.09 -4.72
C HIS A 151 -7.91 -11.93 -5.05
N VAL A 152 -7.61 -11.15 -6.10
CA VAL A 152 -6.26 -10.91 -6.59
C VAL A 152 -5.31 -10.34 -5.53
N LEU A 153 -5.83 -9.61 -4.55
CA LEU A 153 -5.06 -9.09 -3.41
C LEU A 153 -4.20 -10.17 -2.73
N TYR A 154 -4.75 -11.38 -2.54
CA TYR A 154 -4.04 -12.47 -1.86
C TYR A 154 -2.99 -13.18 -2.72
N LYS A 155 -2.81 -12.75 -3.96
CA LYS A 155 -1.86 -13.31 -4.92
C LYS A 155 -1.16 -12.25 -5.77
N SER A 156 -1.20 -10.98 -5.34
CA SER A 156 -0.58 -9.87 -6.06
C SER A 156 0.94 -9.99 -6.16
N PHE A 157 1.58 -10.61 -5.16
CA PHE A 157 3.01 -10.92 -5.15
C PHE A 157 3.28 -12.26 -4.47
N TYR A 158 2.80 -12.45 -3.24
CA TYR A 158 2.83 -13.72 -2.52
C TYR A 158 1.47 -14.43 -2.62
N LEU A 159 1.50 -15.75 -2.69
CA LEU A 159 0.29 -16.55 -2.53
C LEU A 159 -0.02 -16.69 -1.04
N LEU A 160 -1.14 -16.10 -0.61
CA LEU A 160 -1.56 -16.09 0.79
C LEU A 160 -2.85 -16.89 0.94
N ASP A 161 -2.85 -17.85 1.85
CA ASP A 161 -3.97 -18.70 2.22
C ASP A 161 -4.56 -18.36 3.60
N HIS A 162 -3.83 -17.57 4.40
CA HIS A 162 -4.23 -17.14 5.73
C HIS A 162 -3.82 -15.69 6.01
N GLN A 163 -4.36 -15.12 7.08
CA GLN A 163 -4.09 -13.74 7.49
C GLN A 163 -2.93 -13.68 8.48
N GLY A 164 -2.24 -12.52 8.50
CA GLY A 164 -1.24 -12.16 9.50
C GLY A 164 -1.67 -10.90 10.25
N GLY A 165 -0.91 -10.56 11.26
CA GLY A 165 -1.08 -9.39 12.11
C GLY A 165 -0.41 -9.61 13.45
N ARG A 166 -0.39 -8.62 14.34
CA ARG A 166 0.09 -8.81 15.71
C ARG A 166 -0.83 -9.76 16.48
N VAL A 167 -2.13 -9.61 16.26
CA VAL A 167 -3.18 -10.47 16.77
C VAL A 167 -3.99 -11.05 15.61
N LEU A 168 -4.81 -12.06 15.85
CA LEU A 168 -5.74 -12.63 14.89
C LEU A 168 -7.16 -12.50 15.40
N VAL A 169 -7.74 -11.30 15.30
CA VAL A 169 -9.14 -11.05 15.63
C VAL A 169 -10.03 -11.76 14.63
N HIS A 170 -9.72 -11.62 13.34
CA HIS A 170 -10.43 -12.29 12.26
C HIS A 170 -9.47 -12.97 11.26
N PRO A 171 -9.84 -14.15 10.74
CA PRO A 171 -9.08 -14.83 9.69
C PRO A 171 -9.44 -14.32 8.28
N TRP A 172 -9.92 -13.08 8.15
CA TRP A 172 -10.26 -12.42 6.89
C TRP A 172 -10.02 -10.93 6.96
N LEU A 173 -9.93 -10.31 5.78
CA LEU A 173 -9.99 -8.87 5.61
C LEU A 173 -11.38 -8.48 5.11
N GLU A 174 -11.77 -7.24 5.36
CA GLU A 174 -12.94 -6.61 4.79
C GLU A 174 -12.52 -5.51 3.81
N GLY A 175 -13.40 -5.14 2.89
CA GLY A 175 -13.09 -4.10 1.92
C GLY A 175 -14.31 -3.42 1.34
N GLN A 176 -14.08 -2.27 0.71
CA GLN A 176 -15.05 -1.53 -0.06
C GLN A 176 -14.56 -1.35 -1.49
N PHE A 177 -15.49 -1.39 -2.44
CA PHE A 177 -15.19 -1.36 -3.86
C PHE A 177 -15.65 -0.03 -4.49
N VAL A 178 -14.84 0.50 -5.39
CA VAL A 178 -15.15 1.66 -6.22
C VAL A 178 -14.97 1.27 -7.68
N ASN A 179 -16.03 1.35 -8.47
CA ASN A 179 -16.02 0.96 -9.89
C ASN A 179 -15.51 -0.46 -10.15
N GLY A 180 -15.81 -1.41 -9.25
CA GLY A 180 -15.36 -2.79 -9.34
C GLY A 180 -13.94 -3.05 -8.81
N ARG A 181 -13.16 -2.02 -8.46
CA ARG A 181 -11.83 -2.13 -7.86
C ARG A 181 -11.94 -2.10 -6.34
N LEU A 182 -11.19 -2.94 -5.66
CA LEU A 182 -11.02 -2.90 -4.20
C LEU A 182 -10.22 -1.63 -3.83
N ALA A 183 -10.90 -0.62 -3.30
CA ALA A 183 -10.32 0.68 -3.01
C ALA A 183 -9.97 0.86 -1.52
N VAL A 184 -10.67 0.16 -0.64
CA VAL A 184 -10.42 0.16 0.81
C VAL A 184 -10.24 -1.26 1.27
N VAL A 185 -9.21 -1.49 2.08
CA VAL A 185 -9.01 -2.73 2.84
C VAL A 185 -9.02 -2.41 4.31
N TYR A 186 -9.73 -3.21 5.09
CA TYR A 186 -9.80 -3.10 6.54
C TYR A 186 -9.29 -4.36 7.21
N SER A 187 -8.33 -4.20 8.12
CA SER A 187 -7.77 -5.24 8.99
C SER A 187 -8.06 -4.91 10.45
N GLN A 188 -8.51 -5.91 11.21
CA GLN A 188 -8.66 -5.83 12.66
C GLN A 188 -7.51 -6.53 13.40
N ASN A 189 -6.47 -6.95 12.66
CA ASN A 189 -5.41 -7.80 13.19
C ASN A 189 -4.14 -7.06 13.62
N ASP A 190 -4.16 -5.71 13.69
CA ASP A 190 -2.99 -4.89 14.04
C ASP A 190 -1.77 -5.23 13.18
N LEU A 191 -1.90 -4.99 11.88
CA LEU A 191 -0.81 -5.19 10.92
C LEU A 191 0.40 -4.34 11.29
N GLY A 192 0.17 -3.08 11.64
CA GLY A 192 1.21 -2.16 12.09
C GLY A 192 1.98 -2.68 13.30
N GLY A 193 1.32 -3.32 14.27
CA GLY A 193 1.98 -3.94 15.40
C GLY A 193 2.87 -5.12 15.02
N ALA A 194 2.47 -5.90 14.01
CA ALA A 194 3.33 -6.96 13.47
C ALA A 194 4.56 -6.42 12.75
N TRP A 195 4.45 -5.25 12.11
CA TRP A 195 5.56 -4.60 11.37
C TRP A 195 6.48 -3.77 12.26
N ALA A 196 6.00 -3.31 13.42
CA ALA A 196 6.72 -2.37 14.28
C ALA A 196 8.04 -2.96 14.80
N ARG A 197 9.15 -2.24 14.55
CA ARG A 197 10.49 -2.66 14.92
C ARG A 197 11.26 -1.50 15.56
N GLY A 198 11.82 -1.76 16.74
CA GLY A 198 12.59 -0.80 17.51
C GLY A 198 13.90 -0.38 16.83
N GLN A 199 14.49 0.69 17.32
CA GLN A 199 15.74 1.24 16.78
C GLN A 199 16.94 0.28 16.96
N LEU A 200 16.91 -0.56 17.98
CA LEU A 200 17.94 -1.58 18.24
C LEU A 200 17.74 -2.85 17.41
N GLY A 201 16.66 -2.92 16.62
CA GLY A 201 16.38 -4.03 15.72
C GLY A 201 15.55 -5.16 16.31
N ASP A 202 15.07 -5.05 17.53
CA ASP A 202 14.11 -5.94 18.17
C ASP A 202 12.66 -5.58 17.76
N TRP A 203 11.78 -6.57 17.85
CA TRP A 203 10.36 -6.34 17.62
C TRP A 203 9.72 -5.60 18.80
N GLU A 204 8.91 -4.58 18.50
CA GLU A 204 8.24 -3.80 19.54
C GLU A 204 7.08 -4.58 20.21
N TYR A 205 6.52 -5.55 19.48
CA TYR A 205 5.37 -6.34 19.94
C TYR A 205 5.51 -7.79 19.49
N ASP A 206 5.09 -8.71 20.37
CA ASP A 206 4.96 -10.12 20.02
C ASP A 206 3.72 -10.35 19.13
N CYS A 207 3.82 -11.28 18.20
CA CYS A 207 2.70 -11.76 17.42
C CYS A 207 2.04 -12.96 18.10
N SER A 208 0.73 -12.92 18.31
CA SER A 208 -0.01 -13.98 18.97
C SER A 208 -1.23 -14.41 18.13
N PRO A 209 -1.53 -15.70 18.06
CA PRO A 209 -0.88 -16.84 18.76
C PRO A 209 0.33 -17.44 18.00
N GLY A 210 0.57 -17.07 16.74
CA GLY A 210 1.46 -17.79 15.81
C GLY A 210 2.91 -17.31 15.76
N GLY A 211 3.33 -16.32 16.58
CA GLY A 211 4.72 -15.87 16.66
C GLY A 211 5.29 -15.33 15.34
N GLU A 212 6.56 -15.64 15.05
CA GLU A 212 7.27 -15.15 13.85
C GLU A 212 6.67 -15.63 12.52
N PRO A 213 6.13 -16.84 12.35
CA PRO A 213 5.40 -17.21 11.12
C PRO A 213 4.20 -16.31 10.84
N GLN A 214 3.45 -15.92 11.89
CA GLN A 214 2.33 -14.98 11.77
C GLN A 214 2.81 -13.59 11.36
N ARG A 215 3.93 -13.11 11.92
CA ARG A 215 4.60 -11.85 11.55
C ARG A 215 5.02 -11.86 10.09
N GLU A 216 5.67 -12.93 9.65
CA GLU A 216 6.08 -13.06 8.25
C GLU A 216 4.87 -13.00 7.30
N THR A 217 3.75 -13.63 7.68
CA THR A 217 2.50 -13.53 6.92
C THR A 217 1.97 -12.09 6.88
N ALA A 218 2.09 -11.34 7.98
CA ALA A 218 1.71 -9.92 8.00
C ALA A 218 2.59 -9.07 7.07
N PHE A 219 3.89 -9.34 6.98
CA PHE A 219 4.79 -8.69 6.01
C PHE A 219 4.42 -9.05 4.56
N ARG A 220 4.20 -10.33 4.27
CA ARG A 220 3.75 -10.76 2.94
C ARG A 220 2.45 -10.10 2.54
N LEU A 221 1.51 -9.98 3.48
CA LEU A 221 0.25 -9.26 3.25
C LEU A 221 0.51 -7.78 2.98
N GLY A 222 1.38 -7.11 3.75
CA GLY A 222 1.78 -5.72 3.51
C GLY A 222 2.37 -5.50 2.11
N VAL A 223 3.23 -6.44 1.67
CA VAL A 223 3.76 -6.42 0.30
C VAL A 223 2.66 -6.60 -0.74
N ASN A 224 1.74 -7.55 -0.53
CA ASN A 224 0.62 -7.75 -1.45
C ASN A 224 -0.29 -6.53 -1.53
N LEU A 225 -0.58 -5.86 -0.39
CA LEU A 225 -1.36 -4.63 -0.35
C LEU A 225 -0.71 -3.51 -1.16
N ALA A 226 0.61 -3.34 -1.01
CA ALA A 226 1.35 -2.34 -1.77
C ALA A 226 1.41 -2.68 -3.27
N MET A 227 1.70 -3.93 -3.62
CA MET A 227 1.71 -4.40 -5.02
C MET A 227 0.34 -4.23 -5.66
N TYR A 228 -0.73 -4.59 -4.94
CA TYR A 228 -2.10 -4.38 -5.41
C TYR A 228 -2.39 -2.89 -5.65
N ALA A 229 -2.07 -2.03 -4.68
CA ALA A 229 -2.34 -0.59 -4.76
C ALA A 229 -1.59 0.12 -5.89
N LEU A 230 -0.36 -0.34 -6.20
CA LEU A 230 0.58 0.39 -7.05
C LEU A 230 0.77 -0.23 -8.44
N CYS A 231 0.56 -1.53 -8.58
CA CYS A 231 0.93 -2.27 -9.78
C CYS A 231 -0.23 -3.06 -10.41
N THR A 232 -1.38 -3.17 -9.73
CA THR A 232 -2.48 -3.94 -10.29
C THR A 232 -3.12 -3.21 -11.44
N ASP A 233 -3.06 -3.80 -12.62
CA ASP A 233 -3.79 -3.30 -13.78
C ASP A 233 -5.29 -3.44 -13.50
N TYR A 234 -5.98 -2.34 -13.47
CA TYR A 234 -7.42 -2.18 -13.19
C TYR A 234 -8.34 -3.19 -13.90
N LYS A 235 -7.88 -3.77 -15.01
CA LYS A 235 -8.64 -4.74 -15.81
C LYS A 235 -8.85 -6.08 -15.12
N ASP A 236 -7.94 -6.52 -14.26
CA ASP A 236 -8.01 -7.85 -13.66
C ASP A 236 -9.07 -7.95 -12.57
N ASP A 237 -9.28 -6.91 -11.77
CA ASP A 237 -10.34 -6.85 -10.76
C ASP A 237 -11.74 -6.87 -11.40
N ALA A 238 -11.92 -6.17 -12.51
CA ALA A 238 -13.19 -6.12 -13.22
C ALA A 238 -13.60 -7.48 -13.84
N VAL A 239 -12.64 -8.34 -14.17
CA VAL A 239 -12.89 -9.67 -14.73
C VAL A 239 -13.27 -10.68 -13.64
N HIS A 240 -12.69 -10.56 -12.44
CA HIS A 240 -12.90 -11.55 -11.37
C HIS A 240 -14.17 -11.31 -10.56
N LEU A 241 -14.62 -10.08 -10.42
CA LEU A 241 -15.82 -9.74 -9.64
C LEU A 241 -17.10 -10.47 -10.12
N PRO A 242 -17.41 -10.55 -11.44
CA PRO A 242 -18.58 -11.29 -11.93
C PRO A 242 -18.52 -12.81 -11.64
N PHE A 243 -17.34 -13.41 -11.64
CA PHE A 243 -17.15 -14.83 -11.31
C PHE A 243 -17.37 -15.12 -9.82
N ILE A 244 -16.95 -14.21 -8.96
CA ILE A 244 -17.11 -14.32 -7.51
C ILE A 244 -18.59 -14.20 -7.13
N LEU A 245 -19.32 -13.29 -7.76
CA LEU A 245 -20.74 -13.08 -7.51
C LEU A 245 -21.63 -14.23 -8.01
N ARG A 246 -21.27 -14.89 -9.14
CA ARG A 246 -22.01 -16.04 -9.69
C ARG A 246 -21.90 -17.31 -8.85
N ARG A 247 -20.87 -17.50 -8.04
CA ARG A 247 -20.73 -18.65 -7.13
C ARG A 247 -21.57 -18.54 -5.85
N ARG A 248 -22.20 -17.38 -5.60
CA ARG A 248 -23.04 -17.13 -4.43
C ARG A 248 -24.54 -17.13 -4.74
N SER A 249 -24.93 -17.26 -5.99
CA SER A 249 -26.30 -17.52 -6.48
C SER A 249 -26.47 -19.01 -6.78
#